data_184d6b08f37254a989382e22e8cd368e
#
_entry.id   184d6b08f37254a989382e22e8cd368e
#
_cell.length_a   1.000
_cell.length_b   1.000
_cell.length_c   1.000
_cell.angle_alpha   90.00
_cell.angle_beta   90.00
_cell.angle_gamma   90.00
#
_symmetry.space_group_name_H-M   'P 1'
#
loop_
_entity.id
_entity.type
_entity.pdbx_description
1 polymer ?
#
loop_
_entity_poly.entity_id
_entity_poly.type
_entity_poly.pdbx_seq_one_letter_code
_entity_poly.pdbx_strand_id
1 'polypeptide(L)'
;MRIQISNLSKSYGGTCVLSRLNLELDSRQPWCLMSPSGSGKTTLLRLLLGLEQPDEGEILILGDEDRPKAGQAKGIRPRFSAVFQEDRLCEAFSPVDNLLMAAGPGVGARQVREELSLLLPEDCLEKPVCTFSGGMKRRTAICRAMIAPSKIVVMDEPFTGLDANTRERTIRYVLNRLDGRMLVAATHQAEEAKMLGGRIIHL
;
A
#
# COMPACT_ATOMS: atom_id res chain seq x y z
N MET A 1 -0.81 15.25 7.17
CA MET A 1 -1.48 14.07 7.76
C MET A 1 -0.52 13.39 8.72
N ARG A 2 -1.02 12.82 9.82
CA ARG A 2 -0.24 12.12 10.86
C ARG A 2 -1.03 10.91 11.34
N ILE A 3 -0.35 9.81 11.59
CA ILE A 3 -0.91 8.63 12.26
C ILE A 3 -0.23 8.53 13.62
N GLN A 4 -1.02 8.48 14.67
CA GLN A 4 -0.57 8.26 16.04
C GLN A 4 -1.05 6.87 16.50
N ILE A 5 -0.13 6.05 16.96
CA ILE A 5 -0.37 4.73 17.51
C ILE A 5 0.02 4.78 18.98
N SER A 6 -0.91 4.41 19.86
CA SER A 6 -0.73 4.52 21.31
C SER A 6 -1.02 3.19 21.99
N ASN A 7 -0.01 2.63 22.68
CA ASN A 7 -0.10 1.38 23.46
C ASN A 7 -0.72 0.20 22.71
N LEU A 8 -0.48 0.10 21.40
CA LEU A 8 -1.09 -0.88 20.52
C LEU A 8 -0.58 -2.28 20.82
N SER A 9 -1.50 -3.19 21.17
CA SER A 9 -1.19 -4.60 21.42
C SER A 9 -2.07 -5.51 20.57
N LYS A 10 -1.49 -6.61 20.08
CA LYS A 10 -2.19 -7.65 19.31
C LYS A 10 -1.61 -9.02 19.56
N SER A 11 -2.49 -9.98 19.82
CA SER A 11 -2.14 -11.39 20.06
C SER A 11 -2.99 -12.32 19.19
N TYR A 12 -2.47 -13.49 18.87
CA TYR A 12 -3.19 -14.57 18.20
C TYR A 12 -2.92 -15.89 18.93
N GLY A 13 -4.00 -16.59 19.31
CA GLY A 13 -3.88 -17.89 19.98
C GLY A 13 -2.99 -17.85 21.25
N GLY A 14 -3.03 -16.75 21.98
CA GLY A 14 -2.20 -16.54 23.17
C GLY A 14 -0.77 -16.08 22.92
N THR A 15 -0.34 -15.99 21.65
CA THR A 15 1.00 -15.46 21.31
C THR A 15 0.90 -13.96 21.03
N CYS A 16 1.63 -13.16 21.82
CA CYS A 16 1.72 -11.71 21.63
C CYS A 16 2.59 -11.39 20.40
N VAL A 17 2.03 -10.67 19.43
CA VAL A 17 2.70 -10.25 18.19
C VAL A 17 3.11 -8.79 18.23
N LEU A 18 2.26 -7.92 18.79
CA LEU A 18 2.57 -6.52 19.06
C LEU A 18 2.30 -6.24 20.53
N SER A 19 3.23 -5.59 21.22
CA SER A 19 3.15 -5.30 22.66
C SER A 19 3.37 -3.82 22.91
N ARG A 20 2.31 -3.12 23.33
CA ARG A 20 2.31 -1.69 23.73
C ARG A 20 3.07 -0.77 22.77
N LEU A 21 2.92 -1.03 21.47
CA LEU A 21 3.60 -0.28 20.42
C LEU A 21 3.14 1.18 20.44
N ASN A 22 4.12 2.09 20.43
CA ASN A 22 3.88 3.54 20.32
C ASN A 22 4.66 4.07 19.13
N LEU A 23 3.98 4.65 18.14
CA LEU A 23 4.59 5.21 16.93
C LEU A 23 3.86 6.48 16.50
N GLU A 24 4.60 7.36 15.89
CA GLU A 24 4.07 8.54 15.20
C GLU A 24 4.62 8.59 13.79
N LEU A 25 3.72 8.55 12.79
CA LEU A 25 4.04 8.60 11.38
C LEU A 25 3.47 9.88 10.77
N ASP A 26 4.22 10.53 9.90
CA ASP A 26 3.75 11.69 9.15
C ASP A 26 3.99 11.54 7.63
N SER A 27 3.38 12.41 6.83
CA SER A 27 3.47 12.35 5.37
C SER A 27 4.70 13.06 4.79
N ARG A 28 5.70 13.45 5.60
CA ARG A 28 6.89 14.15 5.11
C ARG A 28 7.89 13.24 4.41
N GLN A 29 7.84 11.94 4.73
CA GLN A 29 8.75 10.93 4.19
C GLN A 29 8.08 9.56 4.18
N PRO A 30 8.54 8.62 3.34
CA PRO A 30 8.13 7.22 3.44
C PRO A 30 8.53 6.59 4.78
N TRP A 31 7.78 5.60 5.23
CA TRP A 31 8.05 4.81 6.43
C TRP A 31 8.27 3.36 6.05
N CYS A 32 9.37 2.79 6.48
CA CYS A 32 9.76 1.42 6.17
C CYS A 32 9.76 0.58 7.45
N LEU A 33 8.84 -0.37 7.56
CA LEU A 33 8.81 -1.36 8.64
C LEU A 33 9.80 -2.47 8.30
N MET A 34 10.89 -2.55 9.03
CA MET A 34 11.95 -3.53 8.83
C MET A 34 12.13 -4.38 10.08
N SER A 35 11.93 -5.67 9.95
CA SER A 35 12.18 -6.65 11.03
C SER A 35 12.12 -8.05 10.44
N PRO A 36 12.61 -9.08 11.11
CA PRO A 36 12.53 -10.47 10.67
C PRO A 36 11.09 -10.90 10.35
N SER A 37 10.92 -12.00 9.63
CA SER A 37 9.62 -12.61 9.42
C SER A 37 8.97 -12.97 10.75
N GLY A 38 7.66 -12.78 10.87
CA GLY A 38 6.92 -13.05 12.10
C GLY A 38 6.95 -11.93 13.16
N SER A 39 7.66 -10.82 12.94
CA SER A 39 7.75 -9.71 13.90
C SER A 39 6.50 -8.82 14.01
N GLY A 40 5.42 -9.11 13.28
CA GLY A 40 4.19 -8.32 13.34
C GLY A 40 4.02 -7.23 12.29
N LYS A 41 4.92 -7.10 11.28
CA LYS A 41 4.79 -6.09 10.21
C LYS A 41 3.44 -6.16 9.50
N THR A 42 3.08 -7.33 8.97
CA THR A 42 1.78 -7.55 8.31
C THR A 42 0.61 -7.29 9.26
N THR A 43 0.73 -7.68 10.53
CA THR A 43 -0.28 -7.41 11.56
C THR A 43 -0.47 -5.91 11.75
N LEU A 44 0.61 -5.15 11.89
CA LEU A 44 0.54 -3.69 12.02
C LEU A 44 -0.11 -3.05 10.78
N LEU A 45 0.26 -3.50 9.57
CA LEU A 45 -0.36 -3.01 8.34
C LEU A 45 -1.86 -3.32 8.27
N ARG A 46 -2.29 -4.52 8.71
CA ARG A 46 -3.72 -4.89 8.77
C ARG A 46 -4.50 -4.06 9.77
N LEU A 47 -3.91 -3.76 10.93
CA LEU A 47 -4.49 -2.86 11.93
C LEU A 47 -4.61 -1.43 11.39
N LEU A 48 -3.61 -0.91 10.69
CA LEU A 48 -3.64 0.41 10.02
C LEU A 48 -4.75 0.49 8.98
N LEU A 49 -4.93 -0.58 8.20
CA LEU A 49 -5.98 -0.69 7.17
C LEU A 49 -7.38 -0.89 7.77
N GLY A 50 -7.51 -1.13 9.08
CA GLY A 50 -8.77 -1.45 9.74
C GLY A 50 -9.33 -2.82 9.36
N LEU A 51 -8.49 -3.71 8.83
CA LEU A 51 -8.85 -5.10 8.51
C LEU A 51 -8.90 -5.98 9.75
N GLU A 52 -8.22 -5.54 10.81
CA GLU A 52 -8.22 -6.17 12.12
C GLU A 52 -8.39 -5.11 13.21
N GLN A 53 -8.85 -5.53 14.40
CA GLN A 53 -8.96 -4.66 15.56
C GLN A 53 -7.80 -4.96 16.52
N PRO A 54 -7.21 -3.95 17.18
CA PRO A 54 -6.24 -4.17 18.24
C PRO A 54 -6.94 -4.81 19.46
N ASP A 55 -6.17 -5.53 20.26
CA ASP A 55 -6.66 -6.04 21.53
C ASP A 55 -6.60 -4.96 22.62
N GLU A 56 -5.59 -4.08 22.54
CA GLU A 56 -5.42 -2.90 23.40
C GLU A 56 -4.84 -1.75 22.59
N GLY A 57 -5.05 -0.52 23.10
CA GLY A 57 -4.54 0.71 22.47
C GLY A 57 -5.38 1.20 21.30
N GLU A 58 -4.86 2.19 20.60
CA GLU A 58 -5.60 2.84 19.52
C GLU A 58 -4.70 3.35 18.39
N ILE A 59 -5.32 3.56 17.23
CA ILE A 59 -4.71 4.20 16.05
C ILE A 59 -5.55 5.43 15.70
N LEU A 60 -4.95 6.60 15.77
CA LEU A 60 -5.57 7.87 15.40
C LEU A 60 -4.97 8.43 14.12
N ILE A 61 -5.83 8.88 13.20
CA ILE A 61 -5.41 9.57 11.97
C ILE A 61 -5.79 11.03 12.12
N LEU A 62 -4.77 11.88 12.24
CA LEU A 62 -4.89 13.31 12.53
C LEU A 62 -4.64 14.13 11.26
N GLY A 63 -5.30 15.31 11.18
CA GLY A 63 -5.16 16.23 10.05
C GLY A 63 -5.94 15.82 8.81
N ASP A 64 -6.98 15.02 8.99
CA ASP A 64 -7.89 14.62 7.92
C ASP A 64 -9.09 15.58 7.89
N GLU A 65 -9.05 16.54 6.98
CA GLU A 65 -10.17 17.48 6.78
C GLU A 65 -11.40 16.82 6.14
N ASP A 66 -11.27 15.58 5.69
CA ASP A 66 -12.32 14.80 5.03
C ASP A 66 -13.26 14.08 6.02
N ARG A 67 -13.30 14.45 7.30
CA ARG A 67 -14.34 13.95 8.23
C ARG A 67 -15.71 14.40 7.71
N PRO A 68 -16.64 13.48 7.40
CA PRO A 68 -17.97 13.88 7.01
C PRO A 68 -18.57 14.72 8.13
N LYS A 69 -18.92 15.96 7.83
CA LYS A 69 -19.73 16.76 8.77
C LYS A 69 -21.02 16.02 9.01
N ALA A 70 -21.44 15.91 10.27
CA ALA A 70 -22.68 15.24 10.65
C ALA A 70 -23.83 15.67 9.72
N GLY A 71 -24.47 14.70 9.05
CA GLY A 71 -25.60 14.93 8.15
C GLY A 71 -25.28 14.93 6.65
N GLN A 72 -24.03 14.76 6.20
CA GLN A 72 -23.70 14.60 4.79
C GLN A 72 -23.26 13.17 4.49
N ALA A 73 -24.14 12.38 3.88
CA ALA A 73 -23.78 11.13 3.20
C ALA A 73 -22.97 11.45 1.94
N LYS A 74 -21.71 11.87 2.09
CA LYS A 74 -20.76 11.93 1.00
C LYS A 74 -20.05 10.59 0.92
N GLY A 75 -19.92 10.07 -0.30
CA GLY A 75 -19.19 8.84 -0.57
C GLY A 75 -17.89 8.81 0.21
N ILE A 76 -17.68 7.74 0.97
CA ILE A 76 -16.46 7.53 1.77
C ILE A 76 -15.30 7.49 0.78
N ARG A 77 -14.51 8.55 0.72
CA ARG A 77 -13.26 8.52 -0.03
C ARG A 77 -12.35 7.50 0.65
N PRO A 78 -11.83 6.51 -0.07
CA PRO A 78 -10.92 5.55 0.53
C PRO A 78 -9.72 6.31 1.11
N ARG A 79 -9.48 6.16 2.42
CA ARG A 79 -8.31 6.76 3.09
C ARG A 79 -7.03 6.05 2.72
N PHE A 80 -7.15 4.78 2.42
CA PHE A 80 -6.04 3.87 2.17
C PHE A 80 -6.14 3.23 0.80
N SER A 81 -4.99 3.04 0.18
CA SER A 81 -4.80 2.03 -0.85
C SER A 81 -3.73 1.05 -0.39
N ALA A 82 -3.78 -0.18 -0.87
CA ALA A 82 -2.90 -1.22 -0.36
C ALA A 82 -2.35 -2.12 -1.46
N VAL A 83 -1.08 -2.52 -1.29
CA VAL A 83 -0.46 -3.67 -1.93
C VAL A 83 -0.25 -4.71 -0.85
N PHE A 84 -0.90 -5.86 -0.98
CA PHE A 84 -0.75 -6.98 -0.06
C PHE A 84 0.38 -7.90 -0.50
N GLN A 85 0.82 -8.78 0.37
CA GLN A 85 1.78 -9.84 0.04
C GLN A 85 1.29 -10.71 -1.12
N GLU A 86 -0.02 -11.00 -1.17
CA GLU A 86 -0.72 -11.54 -2.33
C GLU A 86 -1.22 -10.40 -3.21
N ASP A 87 -1.15 -10.53 -4.54
CA ASP A 87 -1.49 -9.42 -5.45
C ASP A 87 -2.98 -9.08 -5.47
N ARG A 88 -3.84 -10.02 -5.10
CA ARG A 88 -5.31 -9.87 -4.99
C ARG A 88 -5.93 -9.20 -6.22
N LEU A 89 -5.48 -9.61 -7.40
CA LEU A 89 -6.02 -9.15 -8.67
C LEU A 89 -7.24 -9.99 -9.09
N CYS A 90 -8.13 -9.39 -9.85
CA CYS A 90 -9.18 -10.10 -10.56
C CYS A 90 -8.57 -10.82 -11.76
N GLU A 91 -8.20 -12.09 -11.60
CA GLU A 91 -7.34 -12.81 -12.54
C GLU A 91 -7.94 -12.99 -13.94
N ALA A 92 -9.26 -13.05 -14.07
CA ALA A 92 -9.95 -13.15 -15.35
C ALA A 92 -9.99 -11.83 -16.14
N PHE A 93 -9.65 -10.73 -15.52
CA PHE A 93 -9.69 -9.40 -16.14
C PHE A 93 -8.30 -8.93 -16.57
N SER A 94 -8.29 -7.97 -17.50
CA SER A 94 -7.06 -7.29 -17.92
C SER A 94 -6.48 -6.42 -16.80
N PRO A 95 -5.20 -6.00 -16.86
CA PRO A 95 -4.67 -5.00 -15.94
C PRO A 95 -5.42 -3.66 -16.05
N VAL A 96 -5.89 -3.30 -17.24
CA VAL A 96 -6.70 -2.08 -17.44
C VAL A 96 -7.99 -2.16 -16.62
N ASP A 97 -8.72 -3.27 -16.68
CA ASP A 97 -9.95 -3.46 -15.89
C ASP A 97 -9.67 -3.47 -14.38
N ASN A 98 -8.60 -4.15 -13.97
CA ASN A 98 -8.16 -4.17 -12.56
C ASN A 98 -7.89 -2.78 -12.01
N LEU A 99 -7.33 -1.89 -12.81
CA LEU A 99 -7.08 -0.50 -12.39
C LEU A 99 -8.35 0.35 -12.44
N LEU A 100 -9.18 0.20 -13.47
CA LEU A 100 -10.45 0.93 -13.59
C LEU A 100 -11.38 0.69 -12.39
N MET A 101 -11.41 -0.54 -11.85
CA MET A 101 -12.18 -0.86 -10.64
C MET A 101 -11.71 -0.11 -9.40
N ALA A 102 -10.43 0.28 -9.33
CA ALA A 102 -9.85 0.98 -8.20
C ALA A 102 -9.73 2.49 -8.42
N ALA A 103 -9.76 2.93 -9.65
CA ALA A 103 -9.56 4.32 -10.03
C ALA A 103 -10.69 5.22 -9.54
N GLY A 104 -10.36 6.48 -9.28
CA GLY A 104 -11.33 7.48 -8.87
C GLY A 104 -12.25 7.94 -10.01
N PRO A 105 -13.32 8.67 -9.68
CA PRO A 105 -14.20 9.26 -10.69
C PRO A 105 -13.43 10.12 -11.69
N GLY A 106 -13.75 9.97 -12.97
CA GLY A 106 -13.13 10.74 -14.06
C GLY A 106 -11.85 10.12 -14.63
N VAL A 107 -11.34 9.03 -14.08
CA VAL A 107 -10.20 8.30 -14.64
C VAL A 107 -10.71 7.33 -15.70
N GLY A 108 -10.33 7.56 -16.97
CA GLY A 108 -10.72 6.73 -18.10
C GLY A 108 -9.67 5.69 -18.50
N ALA A 109 -10.07 4.74 -19.37
CA ALA A 109 -9.21 3.65 -19.83
C ALA A 109 -7.91 4.14 -20.50
N ARG A 110 -7.94 5.27 -21.22
CA ARG A 110 -6.74 5.87 -21.83
C ARG A 110 -5.69 6.21 -20.76
N GLN A 111 -6.10 6.91 -19.72
CA GLN A 111 -5.22 7.32 -18.63
C GLN A 111 -4.67 6.11 -17.87
N VAL A 112 -5.50 5.06 -17.68
CA VAL A 112 -5.08 3.80 -17.07
C VAL A 112 -4.02 3.09 -17.92
N ARG A 113 -4.18 3.07 -19.26
CA ARG A 113 -3.16 2.48 -20.17
C ARG A 113 -1.84 3.24 -20.10
N GLU A 114 -1.89 4.56 -20.16
CA GLU A 114 -0.71 5.42 -20.01
C GLU A 114 0.02 5.13 -18.68
N GLU A 115 -0.72 4.94 -17.59
CA GLU A 115 -0.17 4.59 -16.28
C GLU A 115 0.49 3.21 -16.26
N LEU A 116 -0.19 2.20 -16.79
CA LEU A 116 0.32 0.83 -16.85
C LEU A 116 1.57 0.69 -17.73
N SER A 117 1.64 1.42 -18.85
CA SER A 117 2.78 1.40 -19.79
C SER A 117 4.07 1.88 -19.16
N LEU A 118 4.01 2.57 -18.01
CA LEU A 118 5.20 2.92 -17.23
C LEU A 118 5.92 1.69 -16.64
N LEU A 119 5.17 0.61 -16.37
CA LEU A 119 5.71 -0.59 -15.71
C LEU A 119 5.49 -1.89 -16.48
N LEU A 120 4.58 -1.94 -17.43
CA LEU A 120 4.21 -3.13 -18.19
C LEU A 120 4.40 -2.90 -19.69
N PRO A 121 4.68 -3.97 -20.48
CA PRO A 121 4.63 -3.92 -21.93
C PRO A 121 3.22 -3.64 -22.45
N GLU A 122 3.11 -2.86 -23.52
CA GLU A 122 1.81 -2.49 -24.09
C GLU A 122 1.01 -3.69 -24.61
N ASP A 123 1.69 -4.69 -25.18
CA ASP A 123 1.09 -5.88 -25.78
C ASP A 123 0.38 -6.79 -24.76
N CYS A 124 0.56 -6.56 -23.47
CA CYS A 124 -0.09 -7.33 -22.41
C CYS A 124 -1.30 -6.63 -21.78
N LEU A 125 -1.54 -5.35 -22.08
CA LEU A 125 -2.53 -4.54 -21.35
C LEU A 125 -3.98 -5.01 -21.51
N GLU A 126 -4.27 -5.73 -22.57
CA GLU A 126 -5.61 -6.30 -22.84
C GLU A 126 -5.71 -7.79 -22.50
N LYS A 127 -4.61 -8.43 -22.06
CA LYS A 127 -4.60 -9.86 -21.71
C LYS A 127 -5.04 -10.07 -20.28
N PRO A 128 -5.76 -11.16 -19.97
CA PRO A 128 -6.12 -11.48 -18.58
C PRO A 128 -4.88 -11.65 -17.69
N VAL A 129 -4.92 -11.10 -16.46
CA VAL A 129 -3.76 -11.14 -15.55
C VAL A 129 -3.43 -12.54 -15.06
N CYS A 130 -4.31 -13.55 -15.23
CA CYS A 130 -3.97 -14.95 -14.96
C CYS A 130 -2.80 -15.45 -15.85
N THR A 131 -2.58 -14.84 -17.02
CA THR A 131 -1.48 -15.17 -17.95
C THR A 131 -0.16 -14.49 -17.58
N PHE A 132 -0.14 -13.64 -16.58
CA PHE A 132 1.02 -12.83 -16.20
C PHE A 132 2.03 -13.61 -15.35
N SER A 133 3.30 -13.27 -15.51
CA SER A 133 4.32 -13.66 -14.53
C SER A 133 4.05 -13.02 -13.17
N GLY A 134 4.60 -13.59 -12.10
CA GLY A 134 4.48 -13.02 -10.75
C GLY A 134 4.92 -11.55 -10.68
N GLY A 135 6.04 -11.21 -11.34
CA GLY A 135 6.51 -9.83 -11.40
C GLY A 135 5.59 -8.88 -12.18
N MET A 136 4.87 -9.36 -13.21
CA MET A 136 3.86 -8.56 -13.92
C MET A 136 2.62 -8.35 -13.04
N LYS A 137 2.14 -9.40 -12.35
CA LYS A 137 1.04 -9.31 -11.39
C LYS A 137 1.37 -8.31 -10.29
N ARG A 138 2.57 -8.41 -9.71
CA ARG A 138 3.06 -7.49 -8.66
C ARG A 138 3.05 -6.03 -9.12
N ARG A 139 3.59 -5.74 -10.30
CA ARG A 139 3.58 -4.37 -10.87
C ARG A 139 2.15 -3.87 -11.15
N THR A 140 1.26 -4.74 -11.63
CA THR A 140 -0.17 -4.41 -11.78
C THR A 140 -0.82 -4.04 -10.45
N ALA A 141 -0.57 -4.81 -9.38
CA ALA A 141 -1.09 -4.53 -8.05
C ALA A 141 -0.57 -3.19 -7.49
N ILE A 142 0.71 -2.88 -7.74
CA ILE A 142 1.30 -1.58 -7.37
C ILE A 142 0.63 -0.44 -8.15
N CYS A 143 0.50 -0.54 -9.49
CA CYS A 143 -0.19 0.48 -10.29
C CYS A 143 -1.62 0.69 -9.81
N ARG A 144 -2.36 -0.39 -9.48
CA ARG A 144 -3.72 -0.31 -8.94
C ARG A 144 -3.78 0.44 -7.62
N ALA A 145 -2.84 0.20 -6.71
CA ALA A 145 -2.78 0.93 -5.45
C ALA A 145 -2.43 2.41 -5.65
N MET A 146 -1.55 2.71 -6.62
CA MET A 146 -1.11 4.08 -6.89
C MET A 146 -2.16 4.92 -7.63
N ILE A 147 -3.01 4.34 -8.48
CA ILE A 147 -4.09 5.05 -9.18
C ILE A 147 -5.32 5.28 -8.29
N ALA A 148 -5.49 4.49 -7.25
CA ALA A 148 -6.61 4.61 -6.32
C ALA A 148 -6.57 5.96 -5.55
N PRO A 149 -7.71 6.64 -5.39
CA PRO A 149 -7.79 7.91 -4.68
C PRO A 149 -7.66 7.69 -3.18
N SER A 150 -6.44 7.76 -2.66
CA SER A 150 -6.11 7.54 -1.24
C SER A 150 -5.20 8.64 -0.71
N LYS A 151 -5.17 8.81 0.62
CA LYS A 151 -4.23 9.70 1.33
C LYS A 151 -3.03 8.93 1.89
N ILE A 152 -3.20 7.63 2.09
CA ILE A 152 -2.21 6.74 2.68
C ILE A 152 -2.10 5.51 1.79
N VAL A 153 -0.87 5.17 1.40
CA VAL A 153 -0.52 3.98 0.65
C VAL A 153 0.19 3.01 1.59
N VAL A 154 -0.34 1.81 1.73
CA VAL A 154 0.23 0.75 2.57
C VAL A 154 0.71 -0.38 1.68
N MET A 155 1.94 -0.83 1.86
CA MET A 155 2.54 -1.88 1.03
C MET A 155 3.20 -2.95 1.89
N ASP A 156 2.82 -4.21 1.66
CA ASP A 156 3.41 -5.36 2.33
C ASP A 156 4.28 -6.16 1.35
N GLU A 157 5.61 -6.11 1.53
CA GLU A 157 6.63 -6.75 0.69
C GLU A 157 6.43 -6.45 -0.81
N PRO A 158 6.28 -5.16 -1.22
CA PRO A 158 5.75 -4.81 -2.55
C PRO A 158 6.69 -5.15 -3.71
N PHE A 159 7.98 -5.32 -3.46
CA PHE A 159 8.98 -5.52 -4.53
C PHE A 159 9.53 -6.94 -4.57
N THR A 160 8.98 -7.84 -3.76
CA THR A 160 9.38 -9.26 -3.74
C THR A 160 9.14 -9.90 -5.09
N GLY A 161 10.12 -10.69 -5.57
CA GLY A 161 10.05 -11.40 -6.85
C GLY A 161 10.37 -10.53 -8.09
N LEU A 162 10.77 -9.28 -7.90
CA LEU A 162 11.26 -8.42 -8.98
C LEU A 162 12.80 -8.50 -9.07
N ASP A 163 13.31 -8.56 -10.30
CA ASP A 163 14.74 -8.39 -10.55
C ASP A 163 15.21 -6.97 -10.19
N ALA A 164 16.51 -6.76 -10.06
CA ALA A 164 17.08 -5.51 -9.56
C ALA A 164 16.66 -4.27 -10.40
N ASN A 165 16.69 -4.38 -11.72
CA ASN A 165 16.35 -3.27 -12.62
C ASN A 165 14.86 -2.94 -12.57
N THR A 166 14.01 -3.98 -12.60
CA THR A 166 12.55 -3.83 -12.51
C THR A 166 12.15 -3.27 -11.15
N ARG A 167 12.79 -3.72 -10.07
CA ARG A 167 12.58 -3.22 -8.71
C ARG A 167 12.89 -1.73 -8.61
N GLU A 168 14.07 -1.31 -9.07
CA GLU A 168 14.47 0.10 -9.06
C GLU A 168 13.48 0.97 -9.84
N ARG A 169 13.11 0.56 -11.06
CA ARG A 169 12.11 1.26 -11.88
C ARG A 169 10.76 1.36 -11.16
N THR A 170 10.34 0.29 -10.50
CA THR A 170 9.06 0.25 -9.79
C THR A 170 9.09 1.13 -8.54
N ILE A 171 10.18 1.16 -7.79
CA ILE A 171 10.35 2.07 -6.64
C ILE A 171 10.29 3.52 -7.09
N ARG A 172 11.01 3.89 -8.15
CA ARG A 172 10.97 5.25 -8.72
C ARG A 172 9.55 5.64 -9.15
N TYR A 173 8.82 4.72 -9.78
CA TYR A 173 7.42 4.92 -10.14
C TYR A 173 6.57 5.24 -8.89
N VAL A 174 6.67 4.42 -7.83
CA VAL A 174 5.94 4.64 -6.57
C VAL A 174 6.24 6.02 -6.01
N LEU A 175 7.52 6.40 -5.90
CA LEU A 175 7.93 7.69 -5.34
C LEU A 175 7.38 8.88 -6.16
N ASN A 176 7.45 8.79 -7.49
CA ASN A 176 6.96 9.83 -8.38
C ASN A 176 5.41 9.98 -8.33
N ARG A 177 4.70 8.92 -7.94
CA ARG A 177 3.24 8.90 -7.86
C ARG A 177 2.70 9.14 -6.44
N LEU A 178 3.55 9.35 -5.44
CA LEU A 178 3.08 9.60 -4.07
C LEU A 178 2.25 10.89 -3.97
N ASP A 179 2.65 11.92 -4.65
CA ASP A 179 1.94 13.22 -4.70
C ASP A 179 1.47 13.69 -3.30
N GLY A 180 2.40 13.73 -2.35
CA GLY A 180 2.14 14.12 -0.96
C GLY A 180 1.36 13.09 -0.11
N ARG A 181 1.04 11.92 -0.66
CA ARG A 181 0.46 10.82 0.11
C ARG A 181 1.50 10.23 1.07
N MET A 182 1.03 9.74 2.21
CA MET A 182 1.87 8.98 3.14
C MET A 182 2.11 7.57 2.58
N LEU A 183 3.36 7.11 2.60
CA LEU A 183 3.72 5.72 2.29
C LEU A 183 4.18 5.01 3.56
N VAL A 184 3.58 3.84 3.82
CA VAL A 184 4.03 2.89 4.84
C VAL A 184 4.28 1.55 4.14
N ALA A 185 5.55 1.13 4.05
CA ALA A 185 5.94 -0.09 3.38
C ALA A 185 6.62 -1.05 4.37
N ALA A 186 6.21 -2.31 4.38
CA ALA A 186 6.95 -3.38 5.04
C ALA A 186 7.92 -4.02 4.03
N THR A 187 9.16 -4.16 4.40
CA THR A 187 10.17 -4.88 3.63
C THR A 187 11.23 -5.48 4.54
N HIS A 188 11.85 -6.55 4.10
CA HIS A 188 13.00 -7.15 4.77
C HIS A 188 14.33 -6.79 4.09
N GLN A 189 14.31 -6.02 2.98
CA GLN A 189 15.49 -5.63 2.21
C GLN A 189 15.91 -4.19 2.53
N ALA A 190 17.09 -4.03 3.12
CA ALA A 190 17.63 -2.71 3.47
C ALA A 190 17.83 -1.80 2.25
N GLU A 191 18.13 -2.40 1.08
CA GLU A 191 18.27 -1.66 -0.17
C GLU A 191 16.96 -0.99 -0.60
N GLU A 192 15.82 -1.69 -0.45
CA GLU A 192 14.51 -1.16 -0.78
C GLU A 192 14.17 0.05 0.12
N ALA A 193 14.40 -0.08 1.43
CA ALA A 193 14.19 1.00 2.38
C ALA A 193 15.07 2.23 2.05
N LYS A 194 16.34 1.99 1.68
CA LYS A 194 17.26 3.04 1.22
C LYS A 194 16.79 3.71 -0.07
N MET A 195 16.34 2.92 -1.05
CA MET A 195 15.85 3.45 -2.34
C MET A 195 14.54 4.23 -2.17
N LEU A 196 13.66 3.82 -1.26
CA LEU A 196 12.46 4.57 -0.89
C LEU A 196 12.79 5.89 -0.17
N GLY A 197 14.01 6.07 0.33
CA GLY A 197 14.39 7.21 1.18
C GLY A 197 13.60 7.25 2.48
N GLY A 198 13.10 6.10 2.92
CA GLY A 198 12.19 5.98 4.04
C GLY A 198 12.88 5.95 5.40
N ARG A 199 12.17 6.45 6.42
CA ARG A 199 12.57 6.25 7.81
C ARG A 199 12.27 4.81 8.23
N ILE A 200 13.29 4.13 8.76
CA ILE A 200 13.18 2.74 9.18
C ILE A 200 12.62 2.66 10.60
N ILE A 201 11.66 1.75 10.78
CA ILE A 201 11.11 1.34 12.07
C ILE A 201 11.37 -0.16 12.23
N HIS A 202 11.93 -0.53 13.36
CA HIS A 202 12.07 -1.93 13.79
C HIS A 202 10.96 -2.25 14.79
N LEU A 203 10.22 -3.35 14.54
CA LEU A 203 9.18 -3.88 15.43
C LEU A 203 9.74 -4.95 16.35
#